data_5a3b697220952c094a3a8e470c0c89e2
#
_entry.id   5a3b697220952c094a3a8e470c0c89e2
#
_cell.length_a   1.000
_cell.length_b   1.000
_cell.length_c   1.000
_cell.angle_alpha   90.00
_cell.angle_beta   90.00
_cell.angle_gamma   90.00
#
_symmetry.space_group_name_H-M   'P 1'
#
loop_
_entity.id
_entity.type
_entity.pdbx_description
1 polymer ?
#
loop_
_entity_poly.entity_id
_entity_poly.type
_entity_poly.pdbx_seq_one_letter_code
_entity_poly.pdbx_strand_id
1 'polypeptide(L)'
;MKKMMMIAVMAVMCLTANAQKMRHGAGKITIQPMIGFSVGTLRGEEEVNGGTVKYENDKARVGLAIGAEGEYYFSNGWFSLSAAALYMQQGWEFKGGETYKVDFINIPVLANFYVAKGFALKVGLQPGFLVNAKVGSTDYKDACNTFNLSLPVGLSYEFANGITLDLRGAASMTNLFKESGNTKWYADGGMLTIGYKFELK
;
A
#
# COMPACT_ATOMS: atom_id res chain seq x y z
N MET A 1 -12.29 -20.06 3.06
CA MET A 1 -11.34 -18.99 3.34
C MET A 1 -10.23 -19.42 4.32
N LYS A 2 -10.50 -19.95 5.54
CA LYS A 2 -9.46 -20.38 6.51
C LYS A 2 -8.47 -21.42 5.95
N LYS A 3 -8.94 -22.40 5.16
CA LYS A 3 -8.08 -23.45 4.56
C LYS A 3 -7.12 -22.89 3.49
N MET A 4 -7.56 -21.93 2.67
CA MET A 4 -6.69 -21.27 1.67
C MET A 4 -5.62 -20.40 2.33
N MET A 5 -5.96 -19.73 3.43
CA MET A 5 -5.01 -18.93 4.21
C MET A 5 -3.96 -19.82 4.87
N MET A 6 -4.33 -20.99 5.39
CA MET A 6 -3.37 -21.98 5.94
C MET A 6 -2.44 -22.55 4.85
N ILE A 7 -2.94 -22.83 3.66
CA ILE A 7 -2.13 -23.30 2.53
C ILE A 7 -1.13 -22.22 2.09
N ALA A 8 -1.57 -20.96 2.01
CA ALA A 8 -0.69 -19.83 1.71
C ALA A 8 0.40 -19.64 2.77
N VAL A 9 0.06 -19.74 4.05
CA VAL A 9 1.02 -19.67 5.17
C VAL A 9 2.00 -20.86 5.15
N MET A 10 1.52 -22.08 4.88
CA MET A 10 2.40 -23.27 4.73
C MET A 10 3.30 -23.17 3.50
N ALA A 11 2.82 -22.66 2.37
CA ALA A 11 3.65 -22.41 1.19
C ALA A 11 4.76 -21.40 1.47
N VAL A 12 4.47 -20.33 2.22
CA VAL A 12 5.47 -19.35 2.68
C VAL A 12 6.48 -20.00 3.62
N MET A 13 6.05 -20.86 4.55
CA MET A 13 6.96 -21.60 5.45
C MET A 13 7.85 -22.61 4.72
N CYS A 14 7.38 -23.24 3.66
CA CYS A 14 8.22 -24.14 2.84
C CYS A 14 9.29 -23.40 2.05
N LEU A 15 9.09 -22.11 1.72
CA LEU A 15 10.08 -21.26 1.07
C LEU A 15 11.23 -20.85 2.01
N THR A 16 11.01 -20.89 3.33
CA THR A 16 12.03 -20.52 4.33
C THR A 16 13.10 -21.59 4.53
N ALA A 17 12.88 -22.85 4.13
CA ALA A 17 13.84 -23.94 4.27
C ALA A 17 15.13 -23.76 3.43
N ASN A 18 15.13 -22.82 2.47
CA ASN A 18 16.29 -22.45 1.66
C ASN A 18 16.52 -20.93 1.72
N ALA A 19 16.42 -20.32 2.91
CA ALA A 19 16.64 -18.88 3.11
C ALA A 19 18.06 -18.48 2.66
N GLN A 20 18.20 -18.30 1.36
CA GLN A 20 19.41 -17.73 0.80
C GLN A 20 19.34 -16.21 0.98
N LYS A 21 20.44 -15.68 1.50
CA LYS A 21 20.73 -14.28 1.81
C LYS A 21 20.00 -13.27 0.92
N MET A 22 19.58 -12.13 1.50
CA MET A 22 19.29 -10.90 0.77
C MET A 22 20.32 -10.67 -0.34
N ARG A 23 19.91 -10.00 -1.42
CA ARG A 23 20.84 -9.65 -2.52
C ARG A 23 21.85 -8.60 -2.08
N HIS A 24 21.47 -7.76 -1.10
CA HIS A 24 22.28 -6.67 -0.58
C HIS A 24 22.87 -7.06 0.78
N GLY A 25 24.13 -6.70 0.99
CA GLY A 25 24.85 -6.99 2.24
C GLY A 25 24.35 -6.15 3.41
N ALA A 26 24.74 -6.56 4.62
CA ALA A 26 24.49 -5.82 5.85
C ALA A 26 25.06 -4.40 5.79
N GLY A 27 24.31 -3.44 6.32
CA GLY A 27 24.71 -2.04 6.36
C GLY A 27 24.57 -1.30 5.02
N LYS A 28 24.11 -1.98 3.98
CA LYS A 28 23.86 -1.34 2.67
C LYS A 28 22.57 -0.55 2.69
N ILE A 29 22.56 0.47 1.85
CA ILE A 29 21.37 1.28 1.55
C ILE A 29 21.09 1.13 0.06
N THR A 30 19.83 0.95 -0.29
CA THR A 30 19.38 1.01 -1.67
C THR A 30 18.37 2.11 -1.86
N ILE A 31 18.28 2.63 -3.09
CA ILE A 31 17.20 3.50 -3.54
C ILE A 31 16.53 2.85 -4.73
N GLN A 32 15.19 2.90 -4.74
CA GLN A 32 14.36 2.24 -5.74
C GLN A 32 13.32 3.24 -6.29
N PRO A 33 13.60 3.93 -7.41
CA PRO A 33 12.54 4.58 -8.17
C PRO A 33 11.56 3.52 -8.68
N MET A 34 10.26 3.84 -8.64
CA MET A 34 9.20 2.94 -9.03
C MET A 34 8.04 3.66 -9.69
N ILE A 35 7.37 2.96 -10.60
CA ILE A 35 6.17 3.41 -11.29
C ILE A 35 5.24 2.22 -11.52
N GLY A 36 3.93 2.48 -11.55
CA GLY A 36 2.94 1.44 -11.79
C GLY A 36 1.52 1.94 -11.63
N PHE A 37 0.64 1.02 -11.27
CA PHE A 37 -0.78 1.28 -11.11
C PHE A 37 -1.17 1.26 -9.63
N SER A 38 -2.08 2.15 -9.28
CA SER A 38 -2.79 2.14 -8.00
C SER A 38 -4.26 1.81 -8.23
N VAL A 39 -4.90 1.26 -7.22
CA VAL A 39 -6.34 1.08 -7.15
C VAL A 39 -6.82 1.69 -5.85
N GLY A 40 -7.96 2.38 -5.88
CA GLY A 40 -8.60 2.94 -4.71
C GLY A 40 -10.03 2.44 -4.58
N THR A 41 -10.46 2.19 -3.35
CA THR A 41 -11.82 1.82 -2.99
C THR A 41 -12.27 2.64 -1.80
N LEU A 42 -13.59 2.80 -1.64
CA LEU A 42 -14.18 3.45 -0.48
C LEU A 42 -14.91 2.40 0.36
N ARG A 43 -14.60 2.33 1.65
CA ARG A 43 -15.27 1.49 2.62
C ARG A 43 -15.98 2.38 3.64
N GLY A 44 -17.30 2.21 3.77
CA GLY A 44 -18.12 2.86 4.79
C GLY A 44 -18.40 1.88 5.95
N GLU A 45 -18.35 2.38 7.18
CA GLU A 45 -18.72 1.63 8.38
C GLU A 45 -19.67 2.46 9.22
N GLU A 46 -20.84 1.91 9.53
CA GLU A 46 -21.86 2.54 10.37
C GLU A 46 -22.23 1.62 11.54
N GLU A 47 -22.24 2.17 12.74
CA GLU A 47 -22.70 1.45 13.92
C GLU A 47 -24.23 1.56 14.05
N VAL A 48 -24.94 0.43 13.88
CA VAL A 48 -26.39 0.36 14.01
C VAL A 48 -26.75 -0.73 15.03
N ASN A 49 -27.44 -0.34 16.10
CA ASN A 49 -27.96 -1.26 17.15
C ASN A 49 -26.91 -2.25 17.71
N GLY A 50 -25.66 -1.81 17.89
CA GLY A 50 -24.57 -2.66 18.41
C GLY A 50 -23.92 -3.59 17.39
N GLY A 51 -24.27 -3.47 16.10
CA GLY A 51 -23.63 -4.14 14.99
C GLY A 51 -22.98 -3.12 14.03
N THR A 52 -22.03 -3.57 13.21
CA THR A 52 -21.40 -2.74 12.17
C THR A 52 -21.94 -3.11 10.80
N VAL A 53 -22.58 -2.17 10.13
CA VAL A 53 -22.98 -2.26 8.73
C VAL A 53 -21.86 -1.71 7.86
N LYS A 54 -21.45 -2.49 6.84
CA LYS A 54 -20.39 -2.09 5.91
C LYS A 54 -20.98 -1.74 4.56
N TYR A 55 -20.51 -0.63 4.01
CA TYR A 55 -20.83 -0.15 2.67
C TYR A 55 -19.55 -0.18 1.82
N GLU A 56 -19.66 -0.66 0.61
CA GLU A 56 -18.55 -0.65 -0.35
C GLU A 56 -19.00 0.08 -1.63
N ASN A 57 -18.05 0.70 -2.32
CA ASN A 57 -18.31 1.29 -3.64
C ASN A 57 -18.51 0.21 -4.70
N ASP A 58 -19.16 0.54 -5.81
CA ASP A 58 -19.44 -0.42 -6.89
C ASP A 58 -18.19 -0.79 -7.70
N LYS A 59 -17.29 0.16 -7.93
CA LYS A 59 -16.06 -0.05 -8.69
C LYS A 59 -14.88 0.71 -8.11
N ALA A 60 -13.75 0.02 -8.03
CA ALA A 60 -12.46 0.64 -7.75
C ALA A 60 -11.95 1.43 -8.97
N ARG A 61 -11.37 2.59 -8.72
CA ARG A 61 -10.68 3.35 -9.77
C ARG A 61 -9.23 2.93 -9.85
N VAL A 62 -8.76 2.69 -11.07
CA VAL A 62 -7.33 2.50 -11.37
C VAL A 62 -6.69 3.86 -11.66
N GLY A 63 -5.52 4.10 -11.09
CA GLY A 63 -4.73 5.32 -11.24
C GLY A 63 -3.24 5.04 -11.38
N LEU A 64 -2.45 6.10 -11.37
CA LEU A 64 -0.99 6.05 -11.39
C LEU A 64 -0.43 5.94 -9.97
N ALA A 65 0.61 5.12 -9.79
CA ALA A 65 1.49 5.13 -8.63
C ALA A 65 2.92 5.42 -9.10
N ILE A 66 3.57 6.43 -8.52
CA ILE A 66 4.95 6.81 -8.85
C ILE A 66 5.67 7.32 -7.61
N GLY A 67 6.95 7.00 -7.47
CA GLY A 67 7.77 7.49 -6.37
C GLY A 67 9.10 6.80 -6.24
N ALA A 68 9.67 6.87 -5.03
CA ALA A 68 10.93 6.22 -4.70
C ALA A 68 10.91 5.68 -3.28
N GLU A 69 11.56 4.54 -3.06
CA GLU A 69 11.74 3.88 -1.76
C GLU A 69 13.23 3.78 -1.45
N GLY A 70 13.63 4.21 -0.25
CA GLY A 70 14.93 3.96 0.32
C GLY A 70 14.84 2.78 1.28
N GLU A 71 15.80 1.85 1.25
CA GLU A 71 15.81 0.66 2.10
C GLU A 71 17.18 0.45 2.74
N TYR A 72 17.20 0.20 4.05
CA TYR A 72 18.38 -0.10 4.84
C TYR A 72 18.38 -1.57 5.28
N TYR A 73 19.45 -2.30 5.02
CA TYR A 73 19.60 -3.73 5.29
C TYR A 73 20.36 -3.98 6.58
N PHE A 74 19.75 -4.70 7.52
CA PHE A 74 20.37 -5.08 8.79
C PHE A 74 21.24 -6.34 8.65
N SER A 75 22.10 -6.60 9.66
CA SER A 75 23.20 -7.55 9.59
C SER A 75 22.82 -9.03 9.41
N ASN A 76 21.58 -9.41 9.63
CA ASN A 76 21.15 -10.81 9.68
C ASN A 76 20.63 -11.37 8.36
N GLY A 77 20.62 -10.58 7.27
CA GLY A 77 20.32 -11.07 5.92
C GLY A 77 18.86 -11.41 5.64
N TRP A 78 17.94 -11.18 6.58
CA TRP A 78 16.52 -11.47 6.43
C TRP A 78 15.59 -10.30 6.73
N PHE A 79 16.13 -9.19 7.25
CA PHE A 79 15.33 -8.04 7.66
C PHE A 79 15.91 -6.71 7.17
N SER A 80 15.05 -5.83 6.72
CA SER A 80 15.37 -4.44 6.38
C SER A 80 14.23 -3.51 6.80
N LEU A 81 14.53 -2.22 6.85
CA LEU A 81 13.55 -1.16 6.97
C LEU A 81 13.58 -0.29 5.72
N SER A 82 12.41 0.09 5.24
CA SER A 82 12.31 1.02 4.13
C SER A 82 11.35 2.17 4.43
N ALA A 83 11.62 3.30 3.78
CA ALA A 83 10.72 4.44 3.74
C ALA A 83 10.60 4.92 2.29
N ALA A 84 9.41 5.32 1.88
CA ALA A 84 9.17 5.79 0.53
C ALA A 84 8.43 7.13 0.50
N ALA A 85 8.51 7.82 -0.64
CA ALA A 85 7.62 8.90 -1.01
C ALA A 85 6.90 8.49 -2.30
N LEU A 86 5.59 8.37 -2.23
CA LEU A 86 4.73 7.85 -3.31
C LEU A 86 3.60 8.83 -3.61
N TYR A 87 3.47 9.25 -4.85
CA TYR A 87 2.26 9.87 -5.35
C TYR A 87 1.34 8.77 -5.90
N MET A 88 0.11 8.71 -5.42
CA MET A 88 -0.86 7.70 -5.80
C MET A 88 -2.19 8.36 -6.17
N GLN A 89 -2.65 8.08 -7.38
CA GLN A 89 -4.00 8.44 -7.84
C GLN A 89 -4.95 7.31 -7.47
N GLN A 90 -5.95 7.61 -6.66
CA GLN A 90 -6.95 6.66 -6.19
C GLN A 90 -8.36 7.17 -6.48
N GLY A 91 -9.35 6.42 -6.08
CA GLY A 91 -10.75 6.83 -6.21
C GLY A 91 -11.68 5.64 -6.38
N TRP A 92 -12.95 5.96 -6.67
CA TRP A 92 -14.02 4.98 -6.81
C TRP A 92 -15.15 5.52 -7.69
N GLU A 93 -16.03 4.63 -8.12
CA GLU A 93 -17.24 4.97 -8.85
C GLU A 93 -18.46 4.41 -8.12
N PHE A 94 -19.55 5.17 -8.07
CA PHE A 94 -20.86 4.71 -7.61
C PHE A 94 -21.78 4.41 -8.78
N LYS A 95 -22.84 3.62 -8.55
CA LYS A 95 -23.93 3.40 -9.49
C LYS A 95 -24.60 4.74 -9.84
N GLY A 96 -24.44 5.17 -11.08
CA GLY A 96 -24.91 6.49 -11.52
C GLY A 96 -23.87 7.27 -12.32
N GLY A 97 -22.61 6.79 -12.33
CA GLY A 97 -21.60 7.22 -13.30
C GLY A 97 -20.66 8.35 -12.84
N GLU A 98 -20.74 8.81 -11.60
CA GLU A 98 -19.78 9.80 -11.10
C GLU A 98 -18.52 9.12 -10.57
N THR A 99 -17.36 9.59 -11.07
CA THR A 99 -16.04 9.14 -10.65
C THR A 99 -15.47 10.09 -9.60
N TYR A 100 -15.23 9.55 -8.42
CA TYR A 100 -14.54 10.23 -7.34
C TYR A 100 -13.03 10.02 -7.47
N LYS A 101 -12.28 11.10 -7.58
CA LYS A 101 -10.83 11.10 -7.71
C LYS A 101 -10.22 11.63 -6.42
N VAL A 102 -9.33 10.85 -5.83
CA VAL A 102 -8.54 11.27 -4.67
C VAL A 102 -7.08 10.92 -4.92
N ASP A 103 -6.21 11.90 -4.76
CA ASP A 103 -4.79 11.69 -4.96
C ASP A 103 -4.07 11.96 -3.64
N PHE A 104 -3.15 11.06 -3.28
CA PHE A 104 -2.38 11.14 -2.04
C PHE A 104 -0.88 11.19 -2.32
N ILE A 105 -0.17 11.92 -1.47
CA ILE A 105 1.26 11.71 -1.23
C ILE A 105 1.37 10.83 0.01
N ASN A 106 1.83 9.59 -0.17
CA ASN A 106 2.00 8.61 0.88
C ASN A 106 3.48 8.47 1.26
N ILE A 107 3.73 8.32 2.57
CA ILE A 107 5.09 8.13 3.11
C ILE A 107 5.11 6.82 3.92
N PRO A 108 5.02 5.64 3.25
CA PRO A 108 5.08 4.37 3.96
C PRO A 108 6.44 4.15 4.60
N VAL A 109 6.42 3.67 5.86
CA VAL A 109 7.57 3.13 6.57
C VAL A 109 7.30 1.65 6.80
N LEU A 110 8.15 0.78 6.24
CA LEU A 110 7.90 -0.65 6.16
C LEU A 110 9.03 -1.47 6.78
N ALA A 111 8.65 -2.50 7.51
CA ALA A 111 9.49 -3.62 7.86
C ALA A 111 9.42 -4.66 6.73
N ASN A 112 10.56 -5.04 6.18
CA ASN A 112 10.67 -5.99 5.09
C ASN A 112 11.33 -7.27 5.60
N PHE A 113 10.65 -8.40 5.41
CA PHE A 113 11.11 -9.72 5.84
C PHE A 113 11.43 -10.56 4.59
N TYR A 114 12.71 -10.79 4.35
CA TYR A 114 13.18 -11.59 3.22
C TYR A 114 13.05 -13.08 3.55
N VAL A 115 12.05 -13.73 2.97
CA VAL A 115 11.74 -15.15 3.17
C VAL A 115 12.42 -16.05 2.13
N ALA A 116 12.85 -15.47 1.00
CA ALA A 116 13.65 -16.14 -0.03
C ALA A 116 14.51 -15.08 -0.76
N LYS A 117 15.47 -15.53 -1.57
CA LYS A 117 16.36 -14.64 -2.32
C LYS A 117 15.57 -13.70 -3.24
N GLY A 118 15.60 -12.41 -2.91
CA GLY A 118 14.89 -11.37 -3.63
C GLY A 118 13.39 -11.26 -3.28
N PHE A 119 12.81 -12.18 -2.51
CA PHE A 119 11.39 -12.15 -2.14
C PHE A 119 11.22 -11.64 -0.71
N ALA A 120 10.49 -10.54 -0.54
CA ALA A 120 10.20 -9.93 0.74
C ALA A 120 8.71 -9.80 1.01
N LEU A 121 8.32 -10.03 2.27
CA LEU A 121 7.04 -9.64 2.84
C LEU A 121 7.22 -8.27 3.47
N LYS A 122 6.27 -7.37 3.24
CA LYS A 122 6.31 -5.98 3.71
C LYS A 122 5.11 -5.69 4.58
N VAL A 123 5.33 -5.02 5.71
CA VAL A 123 4.27 -4.54 6.59
C VAL A 123 4.73 -3.27 7.29
N GLY A 124 3.83 -2.34 7.57
CA GLY A 124 4.22 -1.12 8.26
C GLY A 124 3.09 -0.13 8.45
N LEU A 125 3.44 1.15 8.52
CA LEU A 125 2.52 2.26 8.61
C LEU A 125 2.72 3.18 7.41
N GLN A 126 1.61 3.74 6.90
CA GLN A 126 1.61 4.63 5.76
C GLN A 126 0.83 5.90 6.08
N PRO A 127 1.49 6.92 6.63
CA PRO A 127 0.94 8.27 6.61
C PRO A 127 0.74 8.74 5.17
N GLY A 128 -0.40 9.35 4.90
CA GLY A 128 -0.75 9.90 3.59
C GLY A 128 -1.33 11.31 3.74
N PHE A 129 -1.07 12.14 2.75
CA PHE A 129 -1.56 13.50 2.68
C PHE A 129 -2.39 13.68 1.41
N LEU A 130 -3.66 14.04 1.57
CA LEU A 130 -4.58 14.30 0.46
C LEU A 130 -4.15 15.57 -0.27
N VAL A 131 -3.80 15.44 -1.54
CA VAL A 131 -3.38 16.57 -2.38
C VAL A 131 -4.47 17.01 -3.35
N ASN A 132 -5.36 16.10 -3.77
CA ASN A 132 -6.45 16.39 -4.68
C ASN A 132 -7.69 15.54 -4.35
N ALA A 133 -8.89 16.15 -4.41
CA ALA A 133 -10.15 15.42 -4.27
C ALA A 133 -11.21 16.07 -5.19
N LYS A 134 -11.69 15.33 -6.21
CA LYS A 134 -12.61 15.84 -7.23
C LYS A 134 -13.68 14.83 -7.61
N VAL A 135 -14.90 15.36 -7.87
CA VAL A 135 -15.99 14.65 -8.52
C VAL A 135 -16.33 15.39 -9.82
N GLY A 136 -16.08 14.77 -10.96
CA GLY A 136 -16.17 15.47 -12.23
C GLY A 136 -15.25 16.70 -12.26
N SER A 137 -15.82 17.89 -12.35
CA SER A 137 -15.09 19.18 -12.30
C SER A 137 -15.12 19.86 -10.93
N THR A 138 -15.90 19.33 -9.97
CA THR A 138 -16.10 19.94 -8.66
C THR A 138 -15.02 19.47 -7.68
N ASP A 139 -14.36 20.43 -7.01
CA ASP A 139 -13.42 20.17 -5.93
C ASP A 139 -14.19 19.98 -4.61
N TYR A 140 -13.88 18.88 -3.87
CA TYR A 140 -14.46 18.62 -2.55
C TYR A 140 -13.40 18.36 -1.47
N LYS A 141 -12.15 18.76 -1.75
CA LYS A 141 -11.01 18.57 -0.84
C LYS A 141 -11.26 19.17 0.55
N ASP A 142 -11.95 20.30 0.62
CA ASP A 142 -12.26 20.98 1.88
C ASP A 142 -13.20 20.17 2.80
N ALA A 143 -14.01 19.27 2.23
CA ALA A 143 -14.84 18.34 2.98
C ALA A 143 -14.07 17.11 3.48
N CYS A 144 -12.85 16.90 3.00
CA CYS A 144 -12.02 15.76 3.35
C CYS A 144 -10.98 16.10 4.43
N ASN A 145 -10.58 15.08 5.20
CA ASN A 145 -9.40 15.13 6.04
C ASN A 145 -8.14 15.06 5.18
N THR A 146 -7.22 15.98 5.42
CA THR A 146 -5.95 16.03 4.68
C THR A 146 -5.04 14.88 5.04
N PHE A 147 -5.09 14.40 6.30
CA PHE A 147 -4.25 13.32 6.79
C PHE A 147 -4.99 11.99 6.74
N ASN A 148 -4.32 10.97 6.21
CA ASN A 148 -4.76 9.59 6.22
C ASN A 148 -3.66 8.68 6.77
N LEU A 149 -3.99 7.80 7.71
CA LEU A 149 -3.09 6.76 8.20
C LEU A 149 -3.61 5.40 7.73
N SER A 150 -2.76 4.63 7.09
CA SER A 150 -3.09 3.29 6.59
C SER A 150 -2.11 2.24 7.09
N LEU A 151 -2.54 0.99 7.11
CA LEU A 151 -1.73 -0.20 7.39
C LEU A 151 -1.42 -0.90 6.06
N PRO A 152 -0.25 -0.71 5.46
CA PRO A 152 0.17 -1.42 4.26
C PRO A 152 0.64 -2.83 4.58
N VAL A 153 0.27 -3.78 3.73
CA VAL A 153 0.78 -5.14 3.68
C VAL A 153 1.10 -5.47 2.23
N GLY A 154 2.25 -6.09 1.97
CA GLY A 154 2.67 -6.36 0.60
C GLY A 154 3.70 -7.43 0.44
N LEU A 155 4.01 -7.66 -0.81
CA LEU A 155 5.05 -8.57 -1.31
C LEU A 155 5.92 -7.80 -2.27
N SER A 156 7.22 -8.08 -2.27
CA SER A 156 8.10 -7.61 -3.34
C SER A 156 9.04 -8.72 -3.80
N TYR A 157 9.40 -8.65 -5.07
CA TYR A 157 10.39 -9.54 -5.66
C TYR A 157 11.43 -8.74 -6.41
N GLU A 158 12.68 -8.93 -6.04
CA GLU A 158 13.85 -8.36 -6.71
C GLU A 158 14.51 -9.41 -7.59
N PHE A 159 14.57 -9.16 -8.89
CA PHE A 159 15.26 -9.99 -9.86
C PHE A 159 16.79 -9.83 -9.76
N ALA A 160 17.53 -10.75 -10.38
CA ALA A 160 19.00 -10.75 -10.35
C ALA A 160 19.63 -9.49 -10.98
N ASN A 161 18.93 -8.85 -11.89
CA ASN A 161 19.34 -7.64 -12.59
C ASN A 161 18.96 -6.33 -11.87
N GLY A 162 18.39 -6.40 -10.65
CA GLY A 162 17.96 -5.23 -9.88
C GLY A 162 16.55 -4.71 -10.20
N ILE A 163 15.87 -5.26 -11.19
CA ILE A 163 14.44 -4.97 -11.42
C ILE A 163 13.63 -5.50 -10.24
N THR A 164 12.63 -4.76 -9.81
CA THR A 164 11.73 -5.12 -8.72
C THR A 164 10.28 -5.08 -9.16
N LEU A 165 9.49 -6.02 -8.65
CA LEU A 165 8.04 -5.96 -8.66
C LEU A 165 7.56 -5.80 -7.22
N ASP A 166 6.62 -4.89 -6.98
CA ASP A 166 6.09 -4.61 -5.64
C ASP A 166 4.56 -4.55 -5.71
N LEU A 167 3.91 -5.38 -4.92
CA LEU A 167 2.46 -5.45 -4.77
C LEU A 167 2.11 -5.13 -3.33
N ARG A 168 1.32 -4.08 -3.09
CA ARG A 168 0.86 -3.66 -1.75
C ARG A 168 -0.65 -3.43 -1.73
N GLY A 169 -1.29 -3.81 -0.63
CA GLY A 169 -2.60 -3.35 -0.23
C GLY A 169 -2.48 -2.54 1.05
N ALA A 170 -3.28 -1.50 1.20
CA ALA A 170 -3.30 -0.64 2.38
C ALA A 170 -4.73 -0.42 2.86
N ALA A 171 -4.99 -0.77 4.12
CA ALA A 171 -6.26 -0.51 4.79
C ALA A 171 -6.17 0.81 5.56
N SER A 172 -7.05 1.76 5.25
CA SER A 172 -7.11 3.04 5.95
C SER A 172 -7.66 2.86 7.36
N MET A 173 -7.08 3.58 8.31
CA MET A 173 -7.45 3.59 9.73
C MET A 173 -8.12 4.92 10.14
N THR A 174 -8.07 5.94 9.29
CA THR A 174 -8.61 7.27 9.55
C THR A 174 -9.79 7.58 8.65
N ASN A 175 -10.75 8.36 9.16
CA ASN A 175 -11.91 8.79 8.39
C ASN A 175 -11.50 9.76 7.28
N LEU A 176 -12.02 9.55 6.07
CA LEU A 176 -11.73 10.41 4.91
C LEU A 176 -12.46 11.74 4.99
N PHE A 177 -13.71 11.75 5.44
CA PHE A 177 -14.53 12.96 5.50
C PHE A 177 -14.53 13.61 6.90
N LYS A 178 -14.52 14.94 6.95
CA LYS A 178 -14.58 15.71 8.19
C LYS A 178 -15.94 15.57 8.90
N GLU A 179 -17.02 15.65 8.11
CA GLU A 179 -18.39 15.52 8.56
C GLU A 179 -19.03 14.32 7.88
N SER A 180 -19.23 13.24 8.60
CA SER A 180 -19.75 11.98 8.07
C SER A 180 -20.90 11.38 8.90
N GLY A 181 -21.44 12.15 9.87
CA GLY A 181 -22.49 11.68 10.78
C GLY A 181 -22.05 10.42 11.54
N ASN A 182 -22.90 9.40 11.58
CA ASN A 182 -22.62 8.13 12.25
C ASN A 182 -21.80 7.14 11.35
N THR A 183 -21.59 7.47 10.08
CA THR A 183 -20.87 6.62 9.14
C THR A 183 -19.42 7.08 9.00
N LYS A 184 -18.46 6.20 9.20
CA LYS A 184 -17.03 6.45 8.94
C LYS A 184 -16.67 5.93 7.55
N TRP A 185 -15.92 6.73 6.80
CA TRP A 185 -15.52 6.42 5.44
C TRP A 185 -14.00 6.30 5.34
N TYR A 186 -13.51 5.19 4.83
CA TYR A 186 -12.11 4.86 4.73
C TYR A 186 -11.69 4.71 3.28
N ALA A 187 -10.62 5.42 2.88
CA ALA A 187 -10.03 5.29 1.55
C ALA A 187 -9.00 4.16 1.56
N ASP A 188 -9.45 2.96 1.26
CA ASP A 188 -8.57 1.79 1.13
C ASP A 188 -7.94 1.78 -0.27
N GLY A 189 -6.77 1.17 -0.41
CA GLY A 189 -6.12 1.13 -1.70
C GLY A 189 -5.08 0.04 -1.85
N GLY A 190 -4.58 -0.08 -3.07
CA GLY A 190 -3.50 -0.99 -3.41
C GLY A 190 -2.64 -0.44 -4.54
N MET A 191 -1.50 -1.06 -4.77
CA MET A 191 -0.64 -0.72 -5.90
C MET A 191 0.13 -1.95 -6.40
N LEU A 192 0.44 -1.91 -7.68
CA LEU A 192 1.40 -2.81 -8.33
C LEU A 192 2.40 -1.94 -9.08
N THR A 193 3.66 -2.01 -8.70
CA THR A 193 4.73 -1.19 -9.31
C THR A 193 5.88 -2.04 -9.80
N ILE A 194 6.55 -1.54 -10.81
CA ILE A 194 7.87 -1.97 -11.26
C ILE A 194 8.87 -0.89 -10.88
N GLY A 195 10.04 -1.29 -10.43
CA GLY A 195 11.12 -0.40 -10.05
C GLY A 195 12.48 -0.97 -10.38
N TYR A 196 13.50 -0.20 -10.08
CA TYR A 196 14.88 -0.66 -10.16
C TYR A 196 15.64 -0.26 -8.90
N LYS A 197 16.33 -1.21 -8.29
CA LYS A 197 17.06 -1.02 -7.05
C LYS A 197 18.53 -0.71 -7.32
N PHE A 198 18.94 0.48 -6.87
CA PHE A 198 20.32 0.91 -6.93
C PHE A 198 20.93 0.77 -5.53
N GLU A 199 22.06 0.08 -5.41
CA GLU A 199 22.82 0.05 -4.16
C GLU A 199 23.64 1.34 -4.05
N LEU A 200 23.46 2.06 -2.96
CA LEU A 200 24.30 3.21 -2.59
C LEU A 200 25.52 2.70 -1.81
N LYS A 201 26.64 3.35 -1.97
CA LYS A 201 27.89 2.97 -1.28
C LYS A 201 27.78 3.07 0.22
#